data_a03de9664664326ea76aacdacbac8d95
#
_entry.id   a03de9664664326ea76aacdacbac8d95
#
_cell.length_a   1.000
_cell.length_b   1.000
_cell.length_c   1.000
_cell.angle_alpha   90.00
_cell.angle_beta   90.00
_cell.angle_gamma   90.00
#
_symmetry.space_group_name_H-M   'P 1'
#
loop_
_entity.id
_entity.type
_entity.pdbx_description
1 polymer ?
#
loop_
_entity_poly.entity_id
_entity_poly.type
_entity_poly.pdbx_seq_one_letter_code
_entity_poly.pdbx_strand_id
1 'polypeptide(L)'
;MKRILIVVIVAAAVLAALPFLFSDNTQRAYQGWVEADTLFIGADTSGRVVKLDVAEGQAVAPGAPLFSLDSQSEEAAVGAARASLARLQAELELAEAKQKRPEEIDMLHASEREAVARLELASQDLDRTRVLVERGTATKATLDTATATEAANRAVLDNVRSQITLANLPARIETLRQSREAVAAAKADLASAEAALARRFVSAPATGSIETIYYRTGEVVPAGRPIVALLPPKNIRIRFFVPETEIALLSLGQSIRVACNNCQPTDAKISFIAKTVEYTPPVIYSLEERAKLVYRIEATPTDPNALRPGQPVDVSAGASP
;
A
#
# COMPACT_ATOMS: atom_id res chain seq x y z
N MET A 1 71.21 50.51 37.00
CA MET A 1 69.85 50.25 37.52
C MET A 1 68.80 50.30 36.42
N LYS A 2 68.70 51.30 35.52
CA LYS A 2 67.65 51.38 34.47
C LYS A 2 67.63 50.21 33.48
N ARG A 3 68.79 49.62 33.08
CA ARG A 3 68.87 48.49 32.17
C ARG A 3 68.34 47.15 32.74
N ILE A 4 68.54 46.96 34.06
CA ILE A 4 68.03 45.76 34.76
C ILE A 4 66.52 45.84 34.91
N LEU A 5 65.97 47.06 35.13
CA LEU A 5 64.48 47.21 35.20
C LEU A 5 63.79 46.91 33.88
N ILE A 6 64.37 47.28 32.75
CA ILE A 6 63.84 47.01 31.41
C ILE A 6 63.82 45.50 31.15
N VAL A 7 64.87 44.77 31.48
CA VAL A 7 64.97 43.31 31.30
C VAL A 7 63.94 42.60 32.20
N VAL A 8 63.68 43.02 33.36
CA VAL A 8 62.67 42.47 34.29
C VAL A 8 61.26 42.73 33.77
N ILE A 9 60.99 43.91 33.19
CA ILE A 9 59.66 44.22 32.59
C ILE A 9 59.44 43.40 31.32
N VAL A 10 60.43 43.23 30.48
CA VAL A 10 60.31 42.40 29.27
C VAL A 10 60.16 40.92 29.63
N ALA A 11 60.88 40.40 30.62
CA ALA A 11 60.69 39.02 31.09
C ALA A 11 59.30 38.80 31.71
N ALA A 12 58.82 39.80 32.52
CA ALA A 12 57.42 39.70 33.03
C ALA A 12 56.34 39.75 31.93
N ALA A 13 56.53 40.58 30.91
CA ALA A 13 55.60 40.63 29.73
C ALA A 13 55.61 39.34 28.90
N VAL A 14 56.81 38.77 28.74
CA VAL A 14 56.93 37.45 28.06
C VAL A 14 56.26 36.32 28.89
N LEU A 15 56.47 36.32 30.22
CA LEU A 15 55.81 35.35 31.11
C LEU A 15 54.30 35.54 31.17
N ALA A 16 53.79 36.75 31.08
CA ALA A 16 52.34 37.04 31.01
C ALA A 16 51.73 36.71 29.68
N ALA A 17 52.50 36.69 28.57
CA ALA A 17 52.05 36.32 27.26
C ALA A 17 52.07 34.77 27.02
N LEU A 18 52.89 34.02 27.78
CA LEU A 18 52.99 32.56 27.66
C LEU A 18 51.62 31.83 27.77
N PRO A 19 50.74 32.10 28.74
CA PRO A 19 49.45 31.42 28.84
C PRO A 19 48.52 31.73 27.66
N PHE A 20 48.69 32.88 26.98
CA PHE A 20 47.94 33.24 25.77
C PHE A 20 48.41 32.48 24.49
N LEU A 21 49.69 32.10 24.46
CA LEU A 21 50.30 31.35 23.35
C LEU A 21 50.07 29.83 23.49
N PHE A 22 49.77 29.36 24.72
CA PHE A 22 49.46 27.96 25.01
C PHE A 22 48.00 27.76 25.43
N SER A 23 47.09 28.66 25.03
CA SER A 23 45.65 28.40 25.15
C SER A 23 45.30 27.36 24.08
N ASP A 24 45.60 26.11 24.42
CA ASP A 24 45.13 24.95 23.69
C ASP A 24 43.60 24.96 23.78
N ASN A 25 42.99 25.55 22.76
CA ASN A 25 41.54 25.47 22.58
C ASN A 25 41.23 24.05 22.08
N THR A 26 41.57 23.04 22.93
CA THR A 26 41.20 21.65 22.70
C THR A 26 39.69 21.57 22.75
N GLN A 27 39.03 21.82 21.60
CA GLN A 27 37.64 21.47 21.44
C GLN A 27 37.51 19.98 21.79
N ARG A 28 36.73 19.70 22.84
CA ARG A 28 36.48 18.33 23.26
C ARG A 28 35.92 17.56 22.08
N ALA A 29 36.65 16.56 21.61
CA ALA A 29 36.26 15.67 20.52
C ALA A 29 35.81 14.34 21.12
N TYR A 30 34.61 13.92 20.77
CA TYR A 30 34.08 12.62 21.13
C TYR A 30 34.28 11.67 19.95
N GLN A 31 34.81 10.51 20.25
CA GLN A 31 35.00 9.48 19.23
C GLN A 31 33.71 8.77 18.92
N GLY A 32 33.47 8.53 17.63
CA GLY A 32 32.31 7.85 17.12
C GLY A 32 32.57 7.20 15.78
N TRP A 33 31.52 6.69 15.19
CA TRP A 33 31.55 6.15 13.83
C TRP A 33 30.24 6.42 13.11
N VAL A 34 30.30 6.35 11.80
CA VAL A 34 29.12 6.42 10.94
C VAL A 34 28.43 5.06 10.93
N GLU A 35 27.16 5.05 11.24
CA GLU A 35 26.31 3.88 11.18
C GLU A 35 25.22 4.07 10.14
N ALA A 36 24.71 2.98 9.60
CA ALA A 36 23.64 3.04 8.63
C ALA A 36 22.70 1.84 8.77
N ASP A 37 21.40 2.10 8.71
CA ASP A 37 20.39 1.06 8.70
C ASP A 37 20.05 0.70 7.25
N THR A 38 20.51 -0.45 6.84
CA THR A 38 20.25 -1.02 5.52
C THR A 38 18.86 -1.63 5.47
N LEU A 39 18.12 -1.38 4.39
CA LEU A 39 16.85 -2.02 4.11
C LEU A 39 17.11 -3.35 3.37
N PHE A 40 16.70 -4.44 3.98
CA PHE A 40 16.77 -5.77 3.38
C PHE A 40 15.51 -6.01 2.54
N ILE A 41 15.67 -6.07 1.22
CA ILE A 41 14.58 -6.23 0.27
C ILE A 41 14.60 -7.66 -0.25
N GLY A 42 13.54 -8.39 0.03
CA GLY A 42 13.30 -9.76 -0.41
C GLY A 42 11.96 -9.91 -1.09
N ALA A 43 11.65 -11.15 -1.49
CA ALA A 43 10.35 -11.50 -2.03
C ALA A 43 9.47 -12.11 -0.94
N ASP A 44 8.16 -11.81 -0.99
CA ASP A 44 7.16 -12.36 -0.08
C ASP A 44 6.89 -13.85 -0.33
N THR A 45 7.21 -14.31 -1.53
CA THR A 45 6.99 -15.70 -1.99
C THR A 45 8.29 -16.30 -2.49
N SER A 46 8.45 -17.62 -2.34
CA SER A 46 9.59 -18.34 -2.92
C SER A 46 9.53 -18.34 -4.45
N GLY A 47 10.68 -18.29 -5.09
CA GLY A 47 10.77 -18.34 -6.55
C GLY A 47 12.20 -18.30 -7.06
N ARG A 48 12.38 -18.57 -8.35
CA ARG A 48 13.66 -18.41 -9.03
C ARG A 48 13.85 -16.96 -9.47
N VAL A 49 15.01 -16.37 -9.22
CA VAL A 49 15.38 -15.05 -9.75
C VAL A 49 15.60 -15.19 -11.26
N VAL A 50 14.75 -14.56 -12.05
CA VAL A 50 14.85 -14.55 -13.51
C VAL A 50 15.70 -13.38 -13.99
N LYS A 51 15.53 -12.23 -13.35
CA LYS A 51 16.24 -11.01 -13.73
C LYS A 51 16.63 -10.21 -12.48
N LEU A 52 17.82 -9.63 -12.56
CA LEU A 52 18.34 -8.68 -11.60
C LEU A 52 18.61 -7.38 -12.36
N ASP A 53 17.92 -6.32 -12.01
CA ASP A 53 17.95 -5.04 -12.76
C ASP A 53 18.95 -4.04 -12.18
N VAL A 54 19.66 -4.42 -11.11
CA VAL A 54 20.60 -3.56 -10.39
C VAL A 54 21.95 -4.23 -10.17
N ALA A 55 22.96 -3.40 -9.92
CA ALA A 55 24.31 -3.81 -9.54
C ALA A 55 24.70 -3.20 -8.18
N GLU A 56 25.64 -3.85 -7.48
CA GLU A 56 26.23 -3.32 -6.26
C GLU A 56 26.87 -1.94 -6.51
N GLY A 57 26.65 -1.00 -5.60
CA GLY A 57 27.07 0.39 -5.73
C GLY A 57 26.14 1.28 -6.57
N GLN A 58 25.15 0.72 -7.25
CA GLN A 58 24.22 1.49 -8.07
C GLN A 58 23.24 2.30 -7.21
N ALA A 59 23.04 3.58 -7.57
CA ALA A 59 22.00 4.42 -7.00
C ALA A 59 20.64 4.11 -7.66
N VAL A 60 19.60 4.03 -6.85
CA VAL A 60 18.23 3.77 -7.28
C VAL A 60 17.27 4.81 -6.71
N ALA A 61 16.21 5.09 -7.46
CA ALA A 61 15.09 5.93 -7.04
C ALA A 61 13.91 5.05 -6.58
N PRO A 62 12.94 5.59 -5.80
CA PRO A 62 11.73 4.87 -5.45
C PRO A 62 10.99 4.37 -6.70
N GLY A 63 10.52 3.13 -6.67
CA GLY A 63 9.84 2.49 -7.80
C GLY A 63 10.78 1.93 -8.89
N ALA A 64 12.10 2.15 -8.83
CA ALA A 64 13.05 1.53 -9.75
C ALA A 64 13.01 -0.01 -9.61
N PRO A 65 12.97 -0.77 -10.72
CA PRO A 65 12.96 -2.23 -10.65
C PRO A 65 14.28 -2.73 -10.03
N LEU A 66 14.18 -3.69 -9.12
CA LEU A 66 15.35 -4.31 -8.48
C LEU A 66 15.59 -5.71 -9.02
N PHE A 67 14.58 -6.54 -8.98
CA PHE A 67 14.63 -7.91 -9.48
C PHE A 67 13.24 -8.43 -9.81
N SER A 68 13.19 -9.50 -10.60
CA SER A 68 11.98 -10.26 -10.88
C SER A 68 12.19 -11.75 -10.63
N LEU A 69 11.15 -12.38 -10.10
CA LEU A 69 11.04 -13.82 -9.95
C LEU A 69 10.30 -14.44 -11.14
N ASP A 70 10.43 -15.75 -11.30
CA ASP A 70 9.65 -16.51 -12.28
C ASP A 70 8.15 -16.27 -12.05
N SER A 71 7.46 -15.79 -13.07
CA SER A 71 6.05 -15.36 -13.06
C SER A 71 5.14 -16.21 -13.93
N GLN A 72 5.67 -17.26 -14.58
CA GLN A 72 4.93 -18.03 -15.57
C GLN A 72 3.62 -18.63 -15.03
N SER A 73 3.63 -19.12 -13.79
CA SER A 73 2.43 -19.67 -13.14
C SER A 73 1.39 -18.61 -12.83
N GLU A 74 1.84 -17.43 -12.36
CA GLU A 74 0.96 -16.29 -12.03
C GLU A 74 0.38 -15.65 -13.29
N GLU A 75 1.15 -15.54 -14.37
CA GLU A 75 0.67 -15.07 -15.67
C GLU A 75 -0.42 -16.01 -16.22
N ALA A 76 -0.22 -17.32 -16.11
CA ALA A 76 -1.23 -18.30 -16.49
C ALA A 76 -2.50 -18.19 -15.62
N ALA A 77 -2.34 -17.97 -14.30
CA ALA A 77 -3.46 -17.77 -13.37
C ALA A 77 -4.26 -16.50 -13.71
N VAL A 78 -3.58 -15.39 -14.01
CA VAL A 78 -4.22 -14.14 -14.47
C VAL A 78 -4.97 -14.38 -15.77
N GLY A 79 -4.38 -15.10 -16.73
CA GLY A 79 -5.02 -15.47 -18.00
C GLY A 79 -6.30 -16.28 -17.79
N ALA A 80 -6.26 -17.29 -16.91
CA ALA A 80 -7.41 -18.12 -16.56
C ALA A 80 -8.52 -17.32 -15.87
N ALA A 81 -8.17 -16.48 -14.88
CA ALA A 81 -9.14 -15.63 -14.17
C ALA A 81 -9.80 -14.62 -15.12
N ARG A 82 -9.03 -14.02 -16.04
CA ARG A 82 -9.55 -13.10 -17.06
C ARG A 82 -10.52 -13.78 -18.02
N ALA A 83 -10.21 -14.99 -18.47
CA ALA A 83 -11.08 -15.77 -19.31
C ALA A 83 -12.39 -16.15 -18.58
N SER A 84 -12.30 -16.53 -17.30
CA SER A 84 -13.47 -16.83 -16.48
C SER A 84 -14.38 -15.60 -16.30
N LEU A 85 -13.78 -14.44 -16.01
CA LEU A 85 -14.52 -13.18 -15.91
C LEU A 85 -15.24 -12.85 -17.23
N ALA A 86 -14.56 -12.95 -18.37
CA ALA A 86 -15.15 -12.69 -19.68
C ALA A 86 -16.34 -13.61 -19.98
N ARG A 87 -16.23 -14.91 -19.65
CA ARG A 87 -17.32 -15.86 -19.78
C ARG A 87 -18.55 -15.46 -18.94
N LEU A 88 -18.34 -15.14 -17.65
CA LEU A 88 -19.42 -14.76 -16.74
C LEU A 88 -20.06 -13.42 -17.12
N GLN A 89 -19.28 -12.48 -17.67
CA GLN A 89 -19.81 -11.23 -18.22
C GLN A 89 -20.72 -11.47 -19.42
N ALA A 90 -20.33 -12.38 -20.34
CA ALA A 90 -21.17 -12.74 -21.48
C ALA A 90 -22.46 -13.47 -21.03
N GLU A 91 -22.39 -14.32 -20.00
CA GLU A 91 -23.57 -14.96 -19.40
C GLU A 91 -24.52 -13.93 -18.75
N LEU A 92 -23.98 -12.92 -18.06
CA LEU A 92 -24.77 -11.82 -17.50
C LEU A 92 -25.44 -11.00 -18.60
N GLU A 93 -24.71 -10.63 -19.65
CA GLU A 93 -25.25 -9.89 -20.80
C GLU A 93 -26.40 -10.65 -21.46
N LEU A 94 -26.22 -11.96 -21.64
CA LEU A 94 -27.28 -12.82 -22.16
C LEU A 94 -28.50 -12.86 -21.25
N ALA A 95 -28.30 -12.93 -19.92
CA ALA A 95 -29.37 -12.91 -18.94
C ALA A 95 -30.11 -11.56 -18.95
N GLU A 96 -29.38 -10.45 -19.08
CA GLU A 96 -29.95 -9.10 -19.22
C GLU A 96 -30.73 -8.93 -20.54
N ALA A 97 -30.18 -9.43 -21.63
CA ALA A 97 -30.88 -9.41 -22.94
C ALA A 97 -32.18 -10.18 -22.92
N LYS A 98 -32.21 -11.37 -22.26
CA LYS A 98 -33.44 -12.16 -22.09
C LYS A 98 -34.49 -11.46 -21.20
N GLN A 99 -34.07 -10.61 -20.28
CA GLN A 99 -35.00 -9.84 -19.46
C GLN A 99 -35.54 -8.59 -20.19
N LYS A 100 -34.76 -7.99 -21.08
CA LYS A 100 -35.11 -6.81 -21.87
C LYS A 100 -35.88 -7.21 -23.15
N ARG A 101 -37.06 -7.85 -23.00
CA ARG A 101 -38.00 -8.02 -24.08
C ARG A 101 -39.31 -7.26 -23.78
N PRO A 102 -39.25 -5.92 -23.74
CA PRO A 102 -40.45 -5.12 -23.52
C PRO A 102 -41.53 -5.45 -24.58
N GLU A 103 -41.13 -5.80 -25.80
CA GLU A 103 -42.03 -6.16 -26.90
C GLU A 103 -42.88 -7.40 -26.56
N GLU A 104 -42.34 -8.39 -25.87
CA GLU A 104 -43.14 -9.58 -25.45
C GLU A 104 -44.18 -9.20 -24.40
N ILE A 105 -43.81 -8.34 -23.44
CA ILE A 105 -44.73 -7.86 -22.42
C ILE A 105 -45.78 -6.93 -23.05
N ASP A 106 -45.39 -6.08 -23.97
CA ASP A 106 -46.30 -5.20 -24.71
C ASP A 106 -47.30 -5.98 -25.55
N MET A 107 -46.87 -7.10 -26.18
CA MET A 107 -47.77 -8.01 -26.89
C MET A 107 -48.77 -8.69 -25.95
N LEU A 108 -48.33 -9.11 -24.73
CA LEU A 108 -49.24 -9.67 -23.74
C LEU A 108 -50.25 -8.65 -23.25
N HIS A 109 -49.83 -7.40 -23.02
CA HIS A 109 -50.74 -6.30 -22.66
C HIS A 109 -51.72 -5.95 -23.81
N ALA A 110 -51.28 -6.04 -25.05
CA ALA A 110 -52.17 -5.88 -26.18
C ALA A 110 -53.25 -7.01 -26.23
N SER A 111 -52.82 -8.23 -25.99
CA SER A 111 -53.72 -9.40 -25.88
C SER A 111 -54.69 -9.28 -24.70
N GLU A 112 -54.22 -8.72 -23.55
CA GLU A 112 -55.09 -8.42 -22.40
C GLU A 112 -56.18 -7.43 -22.80
N ARG A 113 -55.81 -6.31 -23.44
CA ARG A 113 -56.80 -5.30 -23.91
C ARG A 113 -57.85 -5.93 -24.86
N GLU A 114 -57.43 -6.78 -25.75
CA GLU A 114 -58.33 -7.51 -26.65
C GLU A 114 -59.28 -8.43 -25.87
N ALA A 115 -58.74 -9.20 -24.91
CA ALA A 115 -59.56 -10.13 -24.10
C ALA A 115 -60.54 -9.35 -23.20
N VAL A 116 -60.14 -8.19 -22.66
CA VAL A 116 -61.05 -7.29 -21.90
C VAL A 116 -62.19 -6.81 -22.78
N ALA A 117 -61.92 -6.33 -24.00
CA ALA A 117 -62.94 -5.85 -24.91
C ALA A 117 -63.95 -6.96 -25.34
N ARG A 118 -63.42 -8.20 -25.57
CA ARG A 118 -64.27 -9.36 -25.85
C ARG A 118 -65.17 -9.75 -24.69
N LEU A 119 -64.62 -9.72 -23.46
CA LEU A 119 -65.39 -10.01 -22.28
C LEU A 119 -66.47 -8.94 -22.02
N GLU A 120 -66.13 -7.68 -22.21
CA GLU A 120 -67.10 -6.58 -22.08
C GLU A 120 -68.26 -6.71 -23.02
N LEU A 121 -67.95 -7.01 -24.33
CA LEU A 121 -68.98 -7.26 -25.33
C LEU A 121 -69.89 -8.47 -24.97
N ALA A 122 -69.28 -9.60 -24.52
CA ALA A 122 -70.02 -10.78 -24.10
C ALA A 122 -70.89 -10.52 -22.85
N SER A 123 -70.37 -9.72 -21.90
CA SER A 123 -71.14 -9.31 -20.68
C SER A 123 -72.35 -8.45 -21.02
N GLN A 124 -72.16 -7.46 -21.90
CA GLN A 124 -73.29 -6.63 -22.36
C GLN A 124 -74.32 -7.44 -23.11
N ASP A 125 -73.89 -8.45 -23.89
CA ASP A 125 -74.83 -9.30 -24.61
C ASP A 125 -75.60 -10.27 -23.67
N LEU A 126 -74.89 -10.80 -22.65
CA LEU A 126 -75.50 -11.60 -21.59
C LEU A 126 -76.61 -10.77 -20.83
N ASP A 127 -76.26 -9.54 -20.41
CA ASP A 127 -77.19 -8.67 -19.70
C ASP A 127 -78.43 -8.34 -20.57
N ARG A 128 -78.23 -8.05 -21.85
CA ARG A 128 -79.30 -7.80 -22.81
C ARG A 128 -80.16 -9.05 -22.98
N THR A 129 -79.54 -10.21 -23.15
CA THR A 129 -80.24 -11.50 -23.35
C THR A 129 -81.06 -11.88 -22.10
N ARG A 130 -80.51 -11.61 -20.89
CA ARG A 130 -81.20 -11.84 -19.58
C ARG A 130 -82.53 -11.06 -19.56
N VAL A 131 -82.50 -9.74 -19.87
CA VAL A 131 -83.67 -8.90 -19.90
C VAL A 131 -84.70 -9.38 -20.95
N LEU A 132 -84.26 -9.86 -22.14
CA LEU A 132 -85.14 -10.39 -23.19
C LEU A 132 -85.83 -11.70 -22.77
N VAL A 133 -85.15 -12.58 -22.04
CA VAL A 133 -85.71 -13.83 -21.52
C VAL A 133 -86.74 -13.50 -20.42
N GLU A 134 -86.45 -12.56 -19.50
CA GLU A 134 -87.38 -12.11 -18.48
C GLU A 134 -88.68 -11.52 -19.08
N ARG A 135 -88.58 -10.87 -20.24
CA ARG A 135 -89.73 -10.38 -20.99
C ARG A 135 -90.43 -11.41 -21.85
N GLY A 136 -89.98 -12.63 -21.88
CA GLY A 136 -90.52 -13.75 -22.67
C GLY A 136 -90.24 -13.64 -24.17
N THR A 137 -89.32 -12.82 -24.62
CA THR A 137 -88.98 -12.58 -26.05
C THR A 137 -87.72 -13.34 -26.51
N ALA A 138 -86.97 -14.01 -25.59
CA ALA A 138 -85.84 -14.90 -25.90
C ALA A 138 -85.99 -16.23 -25.17
N THR A 139 -85.31 -17.29 -25.65
CA THR A 139 -85.33 -18.62 -25.04
C THR A 139 -84.28 -18.80 -23.95
N LYS A 140 -84.50 -19.79 -23.06
CA LYS A 140 -83.55 -20.14 -22.02
C LYS A 140 -82.23 -20.65 -22.65
N ALA A 141 -82.32 -21.35 -23.77
CA ALA A 141 -81.15 -21.86 -24.52
C ALA A 141 -80.28 -20.68 -25.03
N THR A 142 -80.83 -19.53 -25.40
CA THR A 142 -80.05 -18.33 -25.77
C THR A 142 -79.35 -17.73 -24.60
N LEU A 143 -79.99 -17.71 -23.38
CA LEU A 143 -79.37 -17.25 -22.16
C LEU A 143 -78.21 -18.16 -21.75
N ASP A 144 -78.40 -19.50 -21.81
CA ASP A 144 -77.35 -20.48 -21.49
C ASP A 144 -76.13 -20.28 -22.42
N THR A 145 -76.37 -20.03 -23.71
CA THR A 145 -75.30 -19.74 -24.73
C THR A 145 -74.58 -18.42 -24.41
N ALA A 146 -75.27 -17.34 -24.06
CA ALA A 146 -74.66 -16.06 -23.72
C ALA A 146 -73.83 -16.19 -22.41
N THR A 147 -74.35 -16.96 -21.42
CA THR A 147 -73.63 -17.24 -20.18
C THR A 147 -72.33 -18.01 -20.42
N ALA A 148 -72.40 -19.05 -21.27
CA ALA A 148 -71.25 -19.85 -21.63
C ALA A 148 -70.18 -19.00 -22.38
N THR A 149 -70.63 -18.10 -23.28
CA THR A 149 -69.75 -17.23 -24.02
C THR A 149 -69.03 -16.21 -23.11
N GLU A 150 -69.74 -15.62 -22.17
CA GLU A 150 -69.14 -14.72 -21.18
C GLU A 150 -68.10 -15.48 -20.32
N ALA A 151 -68.44 -16.66 -19.78
CA ALA A 151 -67.55 -17.49 -18.99
C ALA A 151 -66.29 -17.91 -19.78
N ALA A 152 -66.42 -18.25 -21.06
CA ALA A 152 -65.29 -18.56 -21.91
C ALA A 152 -64.34 -17.34 -22.13
N ASN A 153 -64.91 -16.16 -22.38
CA ASN A 153 -64.09 -14.93 -22.53
C ASN A 153 -63.41 -14.50 -21.22
N ARG A 154 -64.07 -14.73 -20.08
CA ARG A 154 -63.45 -14.53 -18.77
C ARG A 154 -62.25 -15.44 -18.55
N ALA A 155 -62.36 -16.70 -18.86
CA ALA A 155 -61.28 -17.69 -18.80
C ALA A 155 -60.08 -17.31 -19.69
N VAL A 156 -60.36 -16.76 -20.90
CA VAL A 156 -59.29 -16.25 -21.78
C VAL A 156 -58.56 -15.07 -21.14
N LEU A 157 -59.28 -14.09 -20.56
CA LEU A 157 -58.68 -12.96 -19.86
C LEU A 157 -57.82 -13.43 -18.68
N ASP A 158 -58.29 -14.35 -17.87
CA ASP A 158 -57.58 -14.87 -16.70
C ASP A 158 -56.30 -15.61 -17.14
N ASN A 159 -56.33 -16.33 -18.27
CA ASN A 159 -55.15 -16.95 -18.85
C ASN A 159 -54.09 -15.92 -19.26
N VAL A 160 -54.49 -14.87 -19.99
CA VAL A 160 -53.56 -13.82 -20.44
C VAL A 160 -52.95 -13.11 -19.20
N ARG A 161 -53.74 -12.79 -18.18
CA ARG A 161 -53.24 -12.24 -16.93
C ARG A 161 -52.24 -13.12 -16.20
N SER A 162 -52.50 -14.43 -16.20
CA SER A 162 -51.56 -15.41 -15.68
C SER A 162 -50.24 -15.44 -16.44
N GLN A 163 -50.29 -15.29 -17.76
CA GLN A 163 -49.08 -15.18 -18.61
C GLN A 163 -48.29 -13.92 -18.32
N ILE A 164 -48.94 -12.76 -18.14
CA ILE A 164 -48.30 -11.52 -17.73
C ILE A 164 -47.61 -11.67 -16.34
N THR A 165 -48.32 -12.30 -15.40
CA THR A 165 -47.76 -12.57 -14.07
C THR A 165 -46.54 -13.47 -14.16
N LEU A 166 -46.58 -14.53 -14.95
CA LEU A 166 -45.43 -15.41 -15.20
C LEU A 166 -44.24 -14.67 -15.85
N ALA A 167 -44.54 -13.76 -16.80
CA ALA A 167 -43.49 -12.96 -17.46
C ALA A 167 -42.76 -12.03 -16.49
N ASN A 168 -43.46 -11.58 -15.43
CA ASN A 168 -42.94 -10.65 -14.40
C ASN A 168 -42.48 -11.37 -13.13
N LEU A 169 -42.31 -12.69 -13.11
CA LEU A 169 -41.93 -13.41 -11.90
C LEU A 169 -40.57 -13.01 -11.33
N PRO A 170 -40.46 -12.91 -9.98
CA PRO A 170 -39.21 -12.60 -9.27
C PRO A 170 -38.04 -13.54 -9.56
N ALA A 171 -38.31 -14.78 -10.03
CA ALA A 171 -37.28 -15.77 -10.40
C ALA A 171 -36.26 -15.24 -11.43
N ARG A 172 -36.71 -14.40 -12.38
CA ARG A 172 -35.81 -13.76 -13.36
C ARG A 172 -34.90 -12.72 -12.73
N ILE A 173 -35.41 -11.97 -11.75
CA ILE A 173 -34.64 -10.97 -10.99
C ILE A 173 -33.58 -11.69 -10.18
N GLU A 174 -33.90 -12.82 -9.57
CA GLU A 174 -32.98 -13.61 -8.76
C GLU A 174 -31.85 -14.21 -9.60
N THR A 175 -32.16 -14.75 -10.79
CA THR A 175 -31.16 -15.26 -11.73
C THR A 175 -30.19 -14.14 -12.16
N LEU A 176 -30.72 -12.94 -12.45
CA LEU A 176 -29.90 -11.79 -12.81
C LEU A 176 -28.98 -11.35 -11.63
N ARG A 177 -29.51 -11.36 -10.40
CA ARG A 177 -28.73 -11.09 -9.21
C ARG A 177 -27.60 -12.11 -9.05
N GLN A 178 -27.88 -13.41 -9.17
CA GLN A 178 -26.87 -14.47 -9.11
C GLN A 178 -25.78 -14.29 -10.18
N SER A 179 -26.14 -13.94 -11.41
CA SER A 179 -25.16 -13.67 -12.46
C SER A 179 -24.29 -12.46 -12.16
N ARG A 180 -24.85 -11.40 -11.57
CA ARG A 180 -24.08 -10.21 -11.13
C ARG A 180 -23.10 -10.55 -10.00
N GLU A 181 -23.55 -11.32 -9.02
CA GLU A 181 -22.69 -11.78 -7.92
C GLU A 181 -21.54 -12.68 -8.44
N ALA A 182 -21.82 -13.55 -9.41
CA ALA A 182 -20.81 -14.38 -10.06
C ALA A 182 -19.75 -13.53 -10.79
N VAL A 183 -20.17 -12.47 -11.49
CA VAL A 183 -19.24 -11.51 -12.13
C VAL A 183 -18.42 -10.76 -11.07
N ALA A 184 -19.04 -10.36 -9.96
CA ALA A 184 -18.33 -9.68 -8.87
C ALA A 184 -17.27 -10.59 -8.23
N ALA A 185 -17.60 -11.86 -7.98
CA ALA A 185 -16.64 -12.85 -7.48
C ALA A 185 -15.47 -13.05 -8.45
N ALA A 186 -15.74 -13.23 -9.75
CA ALA A 186 -14.69 -13.42 -10.76
C ALA A 186 -13.78 -12.17 -10.91
N LYS A 187 -14.30 -10.96 -10.68
CA LYS A 187 -13.48 -9.74 -10.63
C LYS A 187 -12.53 -9.75 -9.43
N ALA A 188 -12.99 -10.21 -8.27
CA ALA A 188 -12.16 -10.35 -7.09
C ALA A 188 -11.07 -11.42 -7.29
N ASP A 189 -11.40 -12.54 -7.95
CA ASP A 189 -10.44 -13.59 -8.29
C ASP A 189 -9.35 -13.05 -9.22
N LEU A 190 -9.73 -12.29 -10.27
CA LEU A 190 -8.79 -11.64 -11.17
C LEU A 190 -7.87 -10.67 -10.42
N ALA A 191 -8.42 -9.81 -9.56
CA ALA A 191 -7.64 -8.87 -8.77
C ALA A 191 -6.65 -9.59 -7.83
N SER A 192 -7.05 -10.73 -7.25
CA SER A 192 -6.17 -11.58 -6.44
C SER A 192 -5.02 -12.17 -7.25
N ALA A 193 -5.30 -12.67 -8.45
CA ALA A 193 -4.29 -13.22 -9.35
C ALA A 193 -3.31 -12.12 -9.84
N GLU A 194 -3.80 -10.94 -10.19
CA GLU A 194 -2.98 -9.79 -10.57
C GLU A 194 -2.09 -9.30 -9.42
N ALA A 195 -2.60 -9.28 -8.19
CA ALA A 195 -1.80 -8.97 -7.00
C ALA A 195 -0.72 -10.02 -6.73
N ALA A 196 -0.99 -11.31 -6.99
CA ALA A 196 0.01 -12.37 -6.90
C ALA A 196 1.12 -12.19 -7.95
N LEU A 197 0.76 -11.87 -9.18
CA LEU A 197 1.71 -11.56 -10.26
C LEU A 197 2.56 -10.33 -9.94
N ALA A 198 1.94 -9.26 -9.43
CA ALA A 198 2.66 -8.04 -9.07
C ALA A 198 3.76 -8.28 -8.03
N ARG A 199 3.56 -9.20 -7.09
CA ARG A 199 4.58 -9.57 -6.08
C ARG A 199 5.81 -10.27 -6.66
N ARG A 200 5.76 -10.73 -7.93
CA ARG A 200 6.91 -11.30 -8.63
C ARG A 200 7.91 -10.22 -9.11
N PHE A 201 7.49 -8.96 -9.17
CA PHE A 201 8.30 -7.83 -9.60
C PHE A 201 8.54 -6.92 -8.40
N VAL A 202 9.77 -6.84 -7.95
CA VAL A 202 10.13 -6.08 -6.75
C VAL A 202 10.86 -4.82 -7.12
N SER A 203 10.40 -3.70 -6.60
CA SER A 203 10.97 -2.36 -6.82
C SER A 203 11.50 -1.73 -5.54
N ALA A 204 12.35 -0.72 -5.68
CA ALA A 204 12.95 0.01 -4.58
C ALA A 204 11.88 0.80 -3.80
N PRO A 205 11.78 0.63 -2.47
CA PRO A 205 10.83 1.36 -1.64
C PRO A 205 11.28 2.80 -1.34
N ALA A 206 12.57 3.09 -1.53
CA ALA A 206 13.16 4.39 -1.22
C ALA A 206 14.36 4.68 -2.14
N THR A 207 14.77 5.94 -2.21
CA THR A 207 16.06 6.33 -2.80
C THR A 207 17.20 5.76 -1.97
N GLY A 208 18.22 5.21 -2.62
CA GLY A 208 19.41 4.70 -1.94
C GLY A 208 20.43 4.10 -2.88
N SER A 209 21.51 3.56 -2.34
CA SER A 209 22.50 2.75 -3.05
C SER A 209 22.34 1.27 -2.73
N ILE A 210 22.59 0.43 -3.71
CA ILE A 210 22.62 -1.01 -3.52
C ILE A 210 23.94 -1.39 -2.84
N GLU A 211 23.86 -1.93 -1.63
CA GLU A 211 25.05 -2.32 -0.87
C GLU A 211 25.51 -3.75 -1.20
N THR A 212 24.55 -4.68 -1.24
CA THR A 212 24.86 -6.11 -1.42
C THR A 212 23.75 -6.79 -2.18
N ILE A 213 24.13 -7.73 -3.03
CA ILE A 213 23.24 -8.65 -3.74
C ILE A 213 23.50 -10.06 -3.21
N TYR A 214 22.52 -10.63 -2.50
CA TYR A 214 22.65 -11.94 -1.85
C TYR A 214 22.36 -13.10 -2.78
N TYR A 215 21.50 -12.91 -3.79
CA TYR A 215 21.12 -13.96 -4.74
C TYR A 215 21.28 -13.47 -6.18
N ARG A 216 21.70 -14.38 -7.04
CA ARG A 216 21.96 -14.09 -8.44
C ARG A 216 20.89 -14.69 -9.34
N THR A 217 20.84 -14.22 -10.59
CA THR A 217 19.95 -14.75 -11.62
C THR A 217 20.14 -16.27 -11.76
N GLY A 218 19.06 -17.01 -11.75
CA GLY A 218 18.99 -18.46 -11.81
C GLY A 218 18.84 -19.15 -10.46
N GLU A 219 19.15 -18.49 -9.35
CA GLU A 219 19.03 -19.06 -8.00
C GLU A 219 17.58 -19.06 -7.51
N VAL A 220 17.25 -20.03 -6.66
CA VAL A 220 15.94 -20.14 -6.01
C VAL A 220 16.01 -19.52 -4.63
N VAL A 221 15.12 -18.59 -4.36
CA VAL A 221 15.06 -17.84 -3.10
C VAL A 221 13.84 -18.27 -2.29
N PRO A 222 14.01 -18.65 -1.01
CA PRO A 222 12.90 -18.86 -0.10
C PRO A 222 12.17 -17.53 0.22
N ALA A 223 10.87 -17.63 0.55
CA ALA A 223 10.09 -16.47 1.01
C ALA A 223 10.73 -15.80 2.23
N GLY A 224 10.71 -14.48 2.28
CA GLY A 224 11.23 -13.67 3.40
C GLY A 224 12.76 -13.58 3.48
N ARG A 225 13.51 -14.14 2.53
CA ARG A 225 14.97 -13.95 2.47
C ARG A 225 15.32 -12.70 1.66
N PRO A 226 16.25 -11.86 2.15
CA PRO A 226 16.68 -10.69 1.42
C PRO A 226 17.44 -11.10 0.15
N ILE A 227 17.12 -10.44 -0.96
CA ILE A 227 17.81 -10.59 -2.24
C ILE A 227 18.77 -9.43 -2.45
N VAL A 228 18.35 -8.23 -2.05
CA VAL A 228 19.11 -7.00 -2.21
C VAL A 228 19.11 -6.22 -0.89
N ALA A 229 20.25 -5.65 -0.53
CA ALA A 229 20.41 -4.70 0.55
C ALA A 229 20.46 -3.28 -0.04
N LEU A 230 19.52 -2.43 0.33
CA LEU A 230 19.44 -1.02 -0.07
C LEU A 230 19.80 -0.13 1.10
N LEU A 231 20.70 0.83 0.89
CA LEU A 231 21.08 1.84 1.86
C LEU A 231 20.48 3.20 1.47
N PRO A 232 19.40 3.64 2.14
CA PRO A 232 18.91 4.99 1.99
C PRO A 232 19.83 6.00 2.68
N PRO A 233 20.21 7.12 2.04
CA PRO A 233 21.03 8.16 2.69
C PRO A 233 20.45 8.69 4.00
N LYS A 234 19.13 8.78 4.10
CA LYS A 234 18.43 9.22 5.32
C LYS A 234 18.62 8.30 6.53
N ASN A 235 19.08 7.07 6.32
CA ASN A 235 19.32 6.07 7.36
C ASN A 235 20.78 6.14 7.87
N ILE A 236 21.61 7.00 7.31
CA ILE A 236 22.98 7.25 7.77
C ILE A 236 22.91 8.13 9.00
N ARG A 237 23.57 7.70 10.06
CA ARG A 237 23.67 8.42 11.32
C ARG A 237 25.09 8.33 11.87
N ILE A 238 25.44 9.28 12.71
CA ILE A 238 26.70 9.31 13.45
C ILE A 238 26.39 8.83 14.85
N ARG A 239 27.04 7.77 15.28
CA ARG A 239 26.96 7.27 16.64
C ARG A 239 28.24 7.61 17.37
N PHE A 240 28.15 8.26 18.51
CA PHE A 240 29.29 8.62 19.36
C PHE A 240 28.93 8.49 20.83
N PHE A 241 29.95 8.49 21.66
CA PHE A 241 29.80 8.26 23.08
C PHE A 241 30.34 9.43 23.88
N VAL A 242 29.57 9.85 24.87
CA VAL A 242 29.87 11.01 25.70
C VAL A 242 29.92 10.58 27.17
N PRO A 243 30.97 10.95 27.93
CA PRO A 243 31.06 10.66 29.35
C PRO A 243 29.88 11.26 30.13
N GLU A 244 29.47 10.59 31.22
CA GLU A 244 28.38 11.03 32.09
C GLU A 244 28.57 12.50 32.57
N THR A 245 29.79 12.89 32.85
CA THR A 245 30.14 14.24 33.34
C THR A 245 29.85 15.33 32.31
N GLU A 246 29.73 14.99 31.04
CA GLU A 246 29.60 15.95 29.94
C GLU A 246 28.25 15.89 29.23
N ILE A 247 27.41 14.89 29.53
CA ILE A 247 26.12 14.72 28.89
C ILE A 247 25.19 15.92 29.05
N ALA A 248 25.26 16.61 30.17
CA ALA A 248 24.46 17.82 30.47
C ALA A 248 24.74 18.99 29.52
N LEU A 249 25.87 18.98 28.82
CA LEU A 249 26.25 20.01 27.84
C LEU A 249 25.60 19.80 26.46
N LEU A 250 24.97 18.65 26.25
CA LEU A 250 24.39 18.28 24.96
C LEU A 250 22.86 18.19 25.05
N SER A 251 22.21 18.65 24.01
CA SER A 251 20.74 18.65 23.93
C SER A 251 20.25 18.16 22.56
N LEU A 252 19.03 17.63 22.55
CA LEU A 252 18.38 17.23 21.31
C LEU A 252 18.23 18.41 20.35
N GLY A 253 18.54 18.18 19.06
CA GLY A 253 18.49 19.23 18.04
C GLY A 253 19.73 20.13 17.98
N GLN A 254 20.67 20.01 18.91
CA GLN A 254 21.93 20.78 18.91
C GLN A 254 22.76 20.43 17.69
N SER A 255 23.33 21.45 17.04
CA SER A 255 24.30 21.28 15.95
C SER A 255 25.67 20.90 16.51
N ILE A 256 26.28 19.93 15.90
CA ILE A 256 27.61 19.42 16.19
C ILE A 256 28.44 19.40 14.90
N ARG A 257 29.75 19.52 15.03
CA ARG A 257 30.68 19.37 13.90
C ARG A 257 31.31 18.01 13.94
N VAL A 258 31.32 17.38 12.78
CA VAL A 258 31.85 16.04 12.55
C VAL A 258 33.04 16.13 11.64
N ALA A 259 34.17 15.65 12.11
CA ALA A 259 35.42 15.58 11.34
C ALA A 259 35.86 14.13 11.21
N CYS A 260 36.57 13.82 10.16
CA CYS A 260 37.20 12.52 9.92
C CYS A 260 38.51 12.67 9.17
N ASN A 261 39.37 11.68 9.23
CA ASN A 261 40.62 11.68 8.49
C ASN A 261 40.34 11.70 6.99
N ASN A 262 40.86 12.70 6.28
CA ASN A 262 40.71 12.90 4.82
C ASN A 262 39.27 13.10 4.32
N CYS A 263 38.36 13.62 5.14
CA CYS A 263 37.05 14.08 4.69
C CYS A 263 36.87 15.58 4.93
N GLN A 264 35.94 16.21 4.23
CA GLN A 264 35.51 17.56 4.58
C GLN A 264 34.64 17.50 5.83
N PRO A 265 34.93 18.35 6.84
CA PRO A 265 34.09 18.42 8.03
C PRO A 265 32.65 18.74 7.63
N THR A 266 31.70 18.00 8.20
CA THR A 266 30.26 18.20 7.97
C THR A 266 29.56 18.52 9.28
N ASP A 267 28.44 19.22 9.21
CA ASP A 267 27.60 19.48 10.37
C ASP A 267 26.55 18.36 10.53
N ALA A 268 26.21 18.07 11.77
CA ALA A 268 25.16 17.12 12.10
C ALA A 268 24.27 17.67 13.23
N LYS A 269 23.06 17.15 13.35
CA LYS A 269 22.14 17.49 14.45
C LYS A 269 21.91 16.28 15.34
N ILE A 270 22.03 16.47 16.65
CA ILE A 270 21.73 15.43 17.64
C ILE A 270 20.27 15.04 17.51
N SER A 271 20.02 13.79 17.13
CA SER A 271 18.69 13.21 16.91
C SER A 271 18.23 12.31 18.06
N PHE A 272 19.17 11.74 18.83
CA PHE A 272 18.87 10.84 19.92
C PHE A 272 19.94 10.91 21.01
N ILE A 273 19.51 10.84 22.27
CA ILE A 273 20.37 10.71 23.46
C ILE A 273 19.83 9.53 24.27
N ALA A 274 20.65 8.50 24.47
CA ALA A 274 20.26 7.32 25.25
C ALA A 274 19.95 7.71 26.70
N LYS A 275 18.89 7.12 27.26
CA LYS A 275 18.51 7.30 28.67
C LYS A 275 19.25 6.35 29.60
N THR A 276 19.86 5.33 29.05
CA THR A 276 20.62 4.29 29.77
C THR A 276 22.11 4.45 29.48
N VAL A 277 22.89 4.21 30.47
CA VAL A 277 24.35 4.21 30.37
C VAL A 277 24.82 2.94 29.70
N GLU A 278 25.82 3.05 28.85
CA GLU A 278 26.52 1.94 28.23
C GLU A 278 27.95 1.88 28.73
N TYR A 279 28.53 0.68 28.77
CA TYR A 279 29.94 0.49 29.09
C TYR A 279 30.75 0.39 27.81
N THR A 280 31.86 1.12 27.72
CA THR A 280 32.79 0.89 26.60
C THR A 280 33.49 -0.44 26.79
N PRO A 281 33.42 -1.43 25.86
CA PRO A 281 34.20 -2.67 25.95
C PRO A 281 35.70 -2.41 25.66
N PRO A 282 36.65 -3.16 26.23
CA PRO A 282 36.55 -4.34 27.06
C PRO A 282 36.63 -4.02 28.57
N VAL A 283 35.94 -4.88 29.32
CA VAL A 283 35.67 -4.71 30.76
C VAL A 283 36.76 -5.37 31.59
N ILE A 284 37.46 -4.60 32.47
CA ILE A 284 38.12 -5.10 33.66
C ILE A 284 37.63 -4.19 34.84
N TYR A 285 37.08 -4.84 35.86
CA TYR A 285 36.48 -4.13 37.01
C TYR A 285 37.56 -3.54 37.92
N SER A 286 37.77 -2.20 37.86
CA SER A 286 38.56 -1.44 38.82
C SER A 286 37.88 -0.11 39.21
N LEU A 287 38.29 0.51 40.33
CA LEU A 287 37.70 1.74 40.83
C LEU A 287 37.91 2.97 39.91
N GLU A 288 38.83 2.88 38.97
CA GLU A 288 39.06 3.89 37.92
C GLU A 288 38.04 3.81 36.78
N GLU A 289 37.17 2.80 36.74
CA GLU A 289 36.26 2.51 35.65
C GLU A 289 34.91 3.26 35.72
N ARG A 290 34.60 3.93 36.85
CA ARG A 290 33.42 4.83 36.86
C ARG A 290 33.57 6.02 35.90
N ALA A 291 34.80 6.36 35.50
CA ALA A 291 35.08 7.34 34.45
C ALA A 291 34.75 6.85 33.03
N LYS A 292 34.33 5.56 32.83
CA LYS A 292 34.02 4.94 31.56
C LYS A 292 32.52 4.74 31.31
N LEU A 293 31.67 5.31 32.17
CA LEU A 293 30.23 5.36 31.93
C LEU A 293 29.96 6.38 30.82
N VAL A 294 29.44 5.92 29.72
CA VAL A 294 29.18 6.75 28.55
C VAL A 294 27.71 6.66 28.13
N TYR A 295 27.20 7.75 27.61
CA TYR A 295 25.88 7.78 26.95
C TYR A 295 26.07 7.74 25.46
N ARG A 296 25.30 6.84 24.80
CA ARG A 296 25.21 6.79 23.36
C ARG A 296 24.39 7.95 22.84
N ILE A 297 24.95 8.67 21.89
CA ILE A 297 24.29 9.75 21.18
C ILE A 297 24.29 9.43 19.71
N GLU A 298 23.17 9.73 19.06
CA GLU A 298 23.08 9.63 17.62
C GLU A 298 22.77 11.00 17.02
N ALA A 299 23.40 11.29 15.90
CA ALA A 299 23.20 12.54 15.18
C ALA A 299 22.97 12.26 13.69
N THR A 300 22.10 13.06 13.08
CA THR A 300 21.80 12.99 11.65
C THR A 300 22.70 14.00 10.92
N PRO A 301 23.56 13.55 9.99
CA PRO A 301 24.40 14.44 9.20
C PRO A 301 23.57 15.32 8.27
N THR A 302 24.01 16.55 8.04
CA THR A 302 23.36 17.45 7.07
C THR A 302 23.54 16.96 5.64
N ASP A 303 24.74 16.44 5.34
CA ASP A 303 25.03 15.74 4.08
C ASP A 303 25.39 14.27 4.35
N PRO A 304 24.43 13.35 4.23
CA PRO A 304 24.69 11.93 4.43
C PRO A 304 25.66 11.32 3.38
N ASN A 305 25.74 11.91 2.18
CA ASN A 305 26.57 11.37 1.10
C ASN A 305 28.07 11.67 1.32
N ALA A 306 28.40 12.60 2.18
CA ALA A 306 29.79 12.92 2.54
C ALA A 306 30.44 11.86 3.45
N LEU A 307 29.64 10.97 4.02
CA LEU A 307 30.08 9.99 5.02
C LEU A 307 29.84 8.57 4.55
N ARG A 308 30.71 7.65 4.97
CA ARG A 308 30.58 6.22 4.65
C ARG A 308 30.29 5.39 5.91
N PRO A 309 29.38 4.44 5.86
CA PRO A 309 29.15 3.51 6.97
C PRO A 309 30.44 2.84 7.42
N GLY A 310 30.61 2.72 8.74
CA GLY A 310 31.83 2.16 9.35
C GLY A 310 33.00 3.15 9.48
N GLN A 311 32.88 4.36 8.94
CA GLN A 311 33.94 5.36 9.04
C GLN A 311 34.05 5.93 10.45
N PRO A 312 35.28 5.91 11.08
CA PRO A 312 35.49 6.58 12.36
C PRO A 312 35.43 8.11 12.18
N VAL A 313 34.84 8.77 13.15
CA VAL A 313 34.64 10.22 13.18
C VAL A 313 34.95 10.81 14.55
N ASP A 314 35.42 12.04 14.54
CA ASP A 314 35.58 12.88 15.73
C ASP A 314 34.44 13.91 15.74
N VAL A 315 33.69 13.94 16.83
CA VAL A 315 32.54 14.84 17.01
C VAL A 315 32.89 15.91 18.01
N SER A 316 32.76 17.15 17.62
CA SER A 316 32.94 18.31 18.53
C SER A 316 31.64 19.09 18.68
N ALA A 317 31.43 19.68 19.86
CA ALA A 317 30.32 20.61 20.03
C ALA A 317 30.52 21.75 19.02
N GLY A 318 29.53 21.99 18.15
CA GLY A 318 29.56 23.13 17.26
C GLY A 318 29.72 24.41 18.06
N ALA A 319 30.49 25.38 17.57
CA ALA A 319 30.46 26.70 18.15
C ALA A 319 29.02 27.19 18.18
N SER A 320 28.49 27.49 19.35
CA SER A 320 27.22 28.21 19.45
C SER A 320 27.32 29.49 18.63
N PRO A 321 26.31 29.84 17.83
CA PRO A 321 26.31 31.07 17.06
C PRO A 321 26.45 32.30 17.93
#